data_aa7e9a1611fb90a9e74deb611d260651
#
_entry.id   aa7e9a1611fb90a9e74deb611d260651
#
_cell.length_a   1.000
_cell.length_b   1.000
_cell.length_c   1.000
_cell.angle_alpha   90.00
_cell.angle_beta   90.00
_cell.angle_gamma   90.00
#
_symmetry.space_group_name_H-M   'P 1'
#
loop_
_entity.id
_entity.type
_entity.pdbx_description
1 polymer ?
#
loop_
_entity_poly.entity_id
_entity_poly.type
_entity_poly.pdbx_seq_one_letter_code
_entity_poly.pdbx_strand_id
1 'polypeptide(L)'
;MNAGPTSERVQQSLRRLIMERGYRPGSRLDPAELSAMLASSTTPIREALSHLAGEGLVEARSGGGFLVPLIDEPGLKDLYAWSGDIVQLALRNVRSSLLRSIELDPDSSSGADRAAHLLHRIASASSNREHGEAMERTNARLHVARIGEEDILGGTGDELQALAHSARAGDIGLLRRNSSTYHLRRQRAAAKLLRGVYRDE
;
A
#
# COMPACT_ATOMS: atom_id res chain seq x y z
N MET A 1 8.17 22.49 -13.08
CA MET A 1 8.45 21.76 -14.34
C MET A 1 7.36 20.72 -14.49
N ASN A 2 6.51 20.80 -15.52
CA ASN A 2 5.52 19.77 -15.81
C ASN A 2 6.26 18.49 -16.20
N ALA A 3 6.15 17.45 -15.39
CA ALA A 3 6.51 16.10 -15.80
C ALA A 3 5.62 15.75 -17.00
N GLY A 4 6.21 15.62 -18.20
CA GLY A 4 5.45 15.31 -19.39
C GLY A 4 4.84 13.89 -19.33
N PRO A 5 3.92 13.54 -20.25
CA PRO A 5 3.21 12.25 -20.27
C PRO A 5 4.13 11.03 -20.18
N THR A 6 5.40 11.17 -20.58
CA THR A 6 6.42 10.11 -20.53
C THR A 6 6.93 9.86 -19.11
N SER A 7 7.09 10.90 -18.28
CA SER A 7 7.59 10.77 -16.89
C SER A 7 6.56 10.11 -15.98
N GLU A 8 5.29 10.50 -16.09
CA GLU A 8 4.19 9.87 -15.33
C GLU A 8 4.01 8.39 -15.70
N ARG A 9 4.07 8.08 -17.00
CA ARG A 9 4.00 6.70 -17.48
C ARG A 9 5.14 5.84 -16.93
N VAL A 10 6.36 6.36 -16.93
CA VAL A 10 7.54 5.68 -16.37
C VAL A 10 7.37 5.46 -14.88
N GLN A 11 6.92 6.46 -14.12
CA GLN A 11 6.68 6.35 -12.69
C GLN A 11 5.62 5.28 -12.39
N GLN A 12 4.49 5.29 -13.11
CA GLN A 12 3.43 4.29 -12.94
C GLN A 12 3.91 2.87 -13.27
N SER A 13 4.70 2.72 -14.35
CA SER A 13 5.26 1.42 -14.74
C SER A 13 6.26 0.90 -13.72
N LEU A 14 7.13 1.75 -13.18
CA LEU A 14 8.06 1.38 -12.12
C LEU A 14 7.34 1.02 -10.82
N ARG A 15 6.33 1.83 -10.43
CA ARG A 15 5.49 1.53 -9.27
C ARG A 15 4.87 0.15 -9.40
N ARG A 16 4.23 -0.15 -10.52
CA ARG A 16 3.61 -1.45 -10.80
C ARG A 16 4.62 -2.58 -10.69
N LEU A 17 5.76 -2.44 -11.34
CA LEU A 17 6.82 -3.45 -11.37
C LEU A 17 7.34 -3.78 -9.95
N ILE A 18 7.49 -2.77 -9.08
CA ILE A 18 7.91 -2.96 -7.69
C ILE A 18 6.79 -3.59 -6.87
N MET A 19 5.54 -3.13 -7.02
CA MET A 19 4.40 -3.60 -6.25
C MET A 19 4.00 -5.05 -6.62
N GLU A 20 4.07 -5.43 -7.89
CA GLU A 20 3.74 -6.78 -8.39
C GLU A 20 4.86 -7.82 -8.15
N ARG A 21 5.76 -7.58 -7.19
CA ARG A 21 6.93 -8.43 -6.88
C ARG A 21 7.91 -8.64 -8.04
N GLY A 22 7.95 -7.74 -9.00
CA GLY A 22 8.97 -7.75 -10.05
C GLY A 22 10.40 -7.58 -9.49
N TYR A 23 10.48 -7.03 -8.26
CA TYR A 23 11.72 -6.93 -7.48
C TYR A 23 11.48 -7.37 -6.03
N ARG A 24 12.40 -8.16 -5.49
CA ARG A 24 12.37 -8.55 -4.07
C ARG A 24 12.83 -7.42 -3.17
N PRO A 25 12.37 -7.37 -1.91
CA PRO A 25 12.97 -6.47 -0.94
C PRO A 25 14.49 -6.67 -0.85
N GLY A 26 15.24 -5.56 -0.84
CA GLY A 26 16.70 -5.54 -0.91
C GLY A 26 17.30 -5.60 -2.31
N SER A 27 16.51 -5.88 -3.36
CA SER A 27 16.99 -5.88 -4.75
C SER A 27 17.45 -4.48 -5.16
N ARG A 28 18.58 -4.42 -5.87
CA ARG A 28 19.07 -3.20 -6.48
C ARG A 28 18.23 -2.84 -7.71
N LEU A 29 17.88 -1.58 -7.80
CA LEU A 29 17.19 -1.00 -8.95
C LEU A 29 18.21 -0.23 -9.79
N ASP A 30 18.68 -0.83 -10.89
CA ASP A 30 19.64 -0.19 -11.78
C ASP A 30 18.93 0.68 -12.82
N PRO A 31 19.17 2.01 -12.83
CA PRO A 31 18.52 2.89 -13.80
C PRO A 31 18.82 2.57 -15.25
N ALA A 32 19.98 1.96 -15.57
CA ALA A 32 20.34 1.58 -16.94
C ALA A 32 19.53 0.36 -17.41
N GLU A 33 19.40 -0.67 -16.56
CA GLU A 33 18.57 -1.84 -16.84
C GLU A 33 17.09 -1.47 -16.99
N LEU A 34 16.59 -0.64 -16.05
CA LEU A 34 15.20 -0.16 -16.07
C LEU A 34 14.92 0.71 -17.32
N SER A 35 15.89 1.50 -17.78
CA SER A 35 15.73 2.32 -18.99
C SER A 35 15.59 1.45 -20.24
N ALA A 36 16.36 0.37 -20.33
CA ALA A 36 16.26 -0.61 -21.42
C ALA A 36 14.90 -1.34 -21.38
N MET A 37 14.47 -1.79 -20.19
CA MET A 37 13.22 -2.51 -19.98
C MET A 37 11.98 -1.66 -20.32
N LEU A 38 11.99 -0.38 -19.94
CA LEU A 38 10.83 0.52 -20.11
C LEU A 38 10.92 1.38 -21.39
N ALA A 39 11.89 1.11 -22.27
CA ALA A 39 12.14 1.89 -23.50
C ALA A 39 12.14 3.40 -23.23
N SER A 40 12.87 3.84 -22.20
CA SER A 40 12.96 5.22 -21.74
C SER A 40 14.43 5.61 -21.55
N SER A 41 14.75 6.89 -21.47
CA SER A 41 16.10 7.32 -21.09
C SER A 41 16.33 7.22 -19.58
N THR A 42 17.59 7.23 -19.15
CA THR A 42 17.94 7.09 -17.72
C THR A 42 17.51 8.27 -16.85
N THR A 43 17.34 9.45 -17.43
CA THR A 43 16.92 10.66 -16.67
C THR A 43 15.52 10.50 -16.11
N PRO A 44 14.43 10.25 -16.88
CA PRO A 44 13.11 10.05 -16.32
C PRO A 44 13.02 8.82 -15.40
N ILE A 45 13.84 7.79 -15.61
CA ILE A 45 13.93 6.66 -14.68
C ILE A 45 14.45 7.11 -13.31
N ARG A 46 15.54 7.89 -13.26
CA ARG A 46 16.09 8.42 -12.01
C ARG A 46 15.13 9.35 -11.29
N GLU A 47 14.44 10.22 -12.03
CA GLU A 47 13.39 11.09 -11.49
C GLU A 47 12.25 10.27 -10.87
N ALA A 48 11.75 9.25 -11.58
CA ALA A 48 10.71 8.37 -11.08
C ALA A 48 11.17 7.59 -9.84
N LEU A 49 12.39 7.04 -9.82
CA LEU A 49 12.95 6.36 -8.64
C LEU A 49 13.10 7.31 -7.45
N SER A 50 13.51 8.55 -7.68
CA SER A 50 13.60 9.57 -6.62
C SER A 50 12.23 9.93 -6.07
N HIS A 51 11.21 10.00 -6.92
CA HIS A 51 9.83 10.21 -6.49
C HIS A 51 9.32 9.04 -5.64
N LEU A 52 9.52 7.80 -6.11
CA LEU A 52 9.16 6.59 -5.37
C LEU A 52 9.95 6.45 -4.05
N ALA A 53 11.16 7.01 -3.97
CA ALA A 53 11.91 7.10 -2.71
C ALA A 53 11.24 8.06 -1.71
N GLY A 54 10.70 9.18 -2.18
CA GLY A 54 9.89 10.07 -1.35
C GLY A 54 8.61 9.42 -0.82
N GLU A 55 8.08 8.42 -1.52
CA GLU A 55 6.92 7.63 -1.09
C GLU A 55 7.29 6.43 -0.19
N GLY A 56 8.58 6.12 -0.06
CA GLY A 56 9.08 4.98 0.72
C GLY A 56 8.93 3.62 0.02
N LEU A 57 8.67 3.59 -1.28
CA LEU A 57 8.67 2.38 -2.12
C LEU A 57 10.07 2.00 -2.61
N VAL A 58 10.97 2.95 -2.59
CA VAL A 58 12.38 2.81 -2.98
C VAL A 58 13.23 3.45 -1.90
N GLU A 59 14.44 2.96 -1.71
CA GLU A 59 15.46 3.58 -0.85
C GLU A 59 16.61 4.10 -1.74
N ALA A 60 16.88 5.41 -1.63
CA ALA A 60 18.06 6.01 -2.25
C ALA A 60 19.27 5.88 -1.33
N ARG A 61 20.40 5.39 -1.83
CA ARG A 61 21.64 5.19 -1.05
C ARG A 61 22.62 6.35 -1.21
N SER A 62 23.29 6.69 -0.11
CA SER A 62 24.27 7.78 -0.07
C SER A 62 25.46 7.60 -1.03
N GLY A 63 25.77 6.35 -1.43
CA GLY A 63 26.81 6.03 -2.45
C GLY A 63 26.29 6.03 -3.89
N GLY A 64 25.08 6.48 -4.13
CA GLY A 64 24.38 6.41 -5.42
C GLY A 64 23.70 5.05 -5.64
N GLY A 65 22.58 5.08 -6.33
CA GLY A 65 21.76 3.91 -6.62
C GLY A 65 20.50 3.84 -5.79
N PHE A 66 19.67 2.87 -6.14
CA PHE A 66 18.36 2.67 -5.55
C PHE A 66 18.18 1.19 -5.23
N LEU A 67 17.37 0.90 -4.20
CA LEU A 67 16.97 -0.47 -3.86
C LEU A 67 15.52 -0.51 -3.40
N VAL A 68 14.91 -1.69 -3.48
CA VAL A 68 13.63 -1.96 -2.82
C VAL A 68 13.88 -2.07 -1.32
N PRO A 69 13.17 -1.30 -0.47
CA PRO A 69 13.41 -1.34 0.97
C PRO A 69 13.24 -2.75 1.55
N LEU A 70 14.12 -3.10 2.48
CA LEU A 70 13.92 -4.27 3.31
C LEU A 70 12.81 -4.01 4.33
N ILE A 71 11.96 -5.00 4.55
CA ILE A 71 10.95 -4.97 5.60
C ILE A 71 11.29 -6.08 6.58
N ASP A 72 11.50 -5.72 7.84
CA ASP A 72 11.64 -6.65 8.95
C ASP A 72 10.33 -6.83 9.72
N GLU A 73 10.29 -7.77 10.65
CA GLU A 73 9.07 -8.06 11.41
C GLU A 73 8.60 -6.86 12.27
N PRO A 74 9.46 -6.15 13.01
CA PRO A 74 9.07 -4.94 13.71
C PRO A 74 8.51 -3.88 12.76
N GLY A 75 9.19 -3.58 11.66
CA GLY A 75 8.75 -2.59 10.69
C GLY A 75 7.41 -2.94 10.02
N LEU A 76 7.16 -4.23 9.75
CA LEU A 76 5.86 -4.65 9.22
C LEU A 76 4.75 -4.50 10.26
N LYS A 77 5.00 -4.82 11.54
CA LYS A 77 4.06 -4.57 12.64
C LYS A 77 3.73 -3.09 12.78
N ASP A 78 4.75 -2.23 12.72
CA ASP A 78 4.58 -0.78 12.83
C ASP A 78 3.77 -0.22 11.64
N LEU A 79 3.98 -0.72 10.43
CA LEU A 79 3.19 -0.32 9.25
C LEU A 79 1.71 -0.71 9.39
N TYR A 80 1.40 -1.91 9.89
CA TYR A 80 0.01 -2.31 10.15
C TYR A 80 -0.60 -1.52 11.33
N ALA A 81 0.17 -1.24 12.39
CA ALA A 81 -0.28 -0.38 13.48
C ALA A 81 -0.62 1.02 12.95
N TRP A 82 0.30 1.62 12.20
CA TRP A 82 0.12 2.94 11.60
C TRP A 82 -1.10 3.00 10.66
N SER A 83 -1.29 1.97 9.80
CA SER A 83 -2.49 1.88 8.97
C SER A 83 -3.78 1.88 9.81
N GLY A 84 -3.79 1.16 10.92
CA GLY A 84 -4.90 1.15 11.86
C GLY A 84 -5.14 2.51 12.51
N ASP A 85 -4.08 3.18 12.95
CA ASP A 85 -4.14 4.50 13.59
C ASP A 85 -4.68 5.56 12.61
N ILE A 86 -4.27 5.53 11.35
CA ILE A 86 -4.82 6.43 10.31
C ILE A 86 -6.34 6.24 10.21
N VAL A 87 -6.84 5.01 10.15
CA VAL A 87 -8.29 4.75 10.12
C VAL A 87 -8.96 5.30 11.37
N GLN A 88 -8.43 5.02 12.58
CA GLN A 88 -9.01 5.51 13.82
C GLN A 88 -9.05 7.03 13.90
N LEU A 89 -8.00 7.72 13.42
CA LEU A 89 -7.92 9.17 13.35
C LEU A 89 -8.91 9.74 12.32
N ALA A 90 -8.99 9.13 11.13
CA ALA A 90 -9.91 9.54 10.07
C ALA A 90 -11.37 9.49 10.54
N LEU A 91 -11.74 8.46 11.29
CA LEU A 91 -13.09 8.25 11.81
C LEU A 91 -13.48 9.20 12.96
N ARG A 92 -12.57 10.04 13.47
CA ARG A 92 -12.92 11.09 14.46
C ARG A 92 -13.72 12.23 13.83
N ASN A 93 -13.36 12.59 12.58
CA ASN A 93 -13.97 13.70 11.84
C ASN A 93 -14.35 13.25 10.42
N VAL A 94 -15.16 12.20 10.33
CA VAL A 94 -15.54 11.60 9.05
C VAL A 94 -16.75 12.31 8.43
N ARG A 95 -16.72 12.46 7.12
CA ARG A 95 -17.86 12.92 6.31
C ARG A 95 -18.74 11.71 5.99
N SER A 96 -19.85 11.59 6.70
CA SER A 96 -20.72 10.42 6.66
C SER A 96 -21.26 10.10 5.26
N SER A 97 -21.49 11.10 4.39
CA SER A 97 -21.93 10.87 3.01
C SER A 97 -20.87 10.13 2.19
N LEU A 98 -19.60 10.52 2.31
CA LEU A 98 -18.48 9.88 1.62
C LEU A 98 -18.25 8.45 2.16
N LEU A 99 -18.40 8.25 3.47
CA LEU A 99 -18.24 6.94 4.07
C LEU A 99 -19.30 5.95 3.55
N ARG A 100 -20.56 6.40 3.46
CA ARG A 100 -21.66 5.57 2.96
C ARG A 100 -21.59 5.24 1.47
N SER A 101 -20.83 6.03 0.67
CA SER A 101 -20.60 5.78 -0.75
C SER A 101 -19.46 4.80 -1.03
N ILE A 102 -18.87 4.21 0.00
CA ILE A 102 -17.76 3.27 -0.16
C ILE A 102 -18.30 1.91 -0.61
N GLU A 103 -17.79 1.43 -1.72
CA GLU A 103 -18.04 0.09 -2.24
C GLU A 103 -16.72 -0.64 -2.39
N LEU A 104 -16.75 -1.96 -2.22
CA LEU A 104 -15.63 -2.81 -2.62
C LEU A 104 -15.66 -2.88 -4.15
N ASP A 105 -14.52 -2.68 -4.74
CA ASP A 105 -14.33 -2.87 -6.17
C ASP A 105 -14.33 -4.38 -6.49
N PRO A 106 -15.37 -4.90 -7.16
CA PRO A 106 -15.44 -6.32 -7.51
C PRO A 106 -14.43 -6.70 -8.60
N ASP A 107 -14.03 -5.73 -9.44
CA ASP A 107 -13.13 -5.93 -10.58
C ASP A 107 -11.65 -5.75 -10.23
N SER A 108 -11.35 -5.43 -8.96
CA SER A 108 -9.98 -5.31 -8.49
C SER A 108 -9.25 -6.64 -8.56
N SER A 109 -8.07 -6.62 -9.19
CA SER A 109 -7.32 -7.81 -9.60
C SER A 109 -6.80 -8.67 -8.43
N SER A 110 -6.64 -8.07 -7.24
CA SER A 110 -6.10 -8.79 -6.07
C SER A 110 -6.75 -8.38 -4.75
N GLY A 111 -6.61 -9.25 -3.74
CA GLY A 111 -6.99 -8.92 -2.35
C GLY A 111 -6.20 -7.75 -1.78
N ALA A 112 -4.94 -7.61 -2.19
CA ALA A 112 -4.08 -6.50 -1.80
C ALA A 112 -4.61 -5.16 -2.32
N ASP A 113 -5.05 -5.11 -3.57
CA ASP A 113 -5.61 -3.90 -4.19
C ASP A 113 -6.96 -3.53 -3.57
N ARG A 114 -7.84 -4.53 -3.35
CA ARG A 114 -9.12 -4.32 -2.66
C ARG A 114 -8.92 -3.73 -1.27
N ALA A 115 -7.97 -4.26 -0.50
CA ALA A 115 -7.64 -3.74 0.83
C ALA A 115 -7.09 -2.30 0.75
N ALA A 116 -6.17 -2.04 -0.17
CA ALA A 116 -5.57 -0.73 -0.36
C ALA A 116 -6.64 0.32 -0.74
N HIS A 117 -7.48 0.00 -1.71
CA HIS A 117 -8.57 0.88 -2.16
C HIS A 117 -9.57 1.16 -1.05
N LEU A 118 -10.05 0.12 -0.35
CA LEU A 118 -11.03 0.27 0.73
C LEU A 118 -10.49 1.15 1.87
N LEU A 119 -9.28 0.86 2.36
CA LEU A 119 -8.68 1.61 3.46
C LEU A 119 -8.38 3.06 3.07
N HIS A 120 -7.93 3.30 1.82
CA HIS A 120 -7.76 4.65 1.30
C HIS A 120 -9.09 5.40 1.23
N ARG A 121 -10.18 4.77 0.75
CA ARG A 121 -11.50 5.39 0.70
C ARG A 121 -12.02 5.74 2.10
N ILE A 122 -11.83 4.86 3.09
CA ILE A 122 -12.19 5.13 4.49
C ILE A 122 -11.39 6.32 5.04
N ALA A 123 -10.08 6.36 4.83
CA ALA A 123 -9.21 7.43 5.30
C ALA A 123 -9.54 8.77 4.62
N SER A 124 -9.83 8.76 3.32
CA SER A 124 -10.18 9.94 2.51
C SER A 124 -11.59 10.48 2.82
N ALA A 125 -12.45 9.69 3.47
CA ALA A 125 -13.72 10.19 3.98
C ALA A 125 -13.56 11.17 5.16
N SER A 126 -12.36 11.29 5.74
CA SER A 126 -12.02 12.30 6.75
C SER A 126 -12.16 13.73 6.21
N SER A 127 -12.44 14.69 7.11
CA SER A 127 -12.33 16.11 6.79
C SER A 127 -10.87 16.57 6.65
N ASN A 128 -9.90 15.83 7.20
CA ASN A 128 -8.48 16.06 7.05
C ASN A 128 -7.92 15.24 5.87
N ARG A 129 -7.48 15.92 4.81
CA ARG A 129 -6.94 15.28 3.59
C ARG A 129 -5.69 14.45 3.84
N GLU A 130 -4.89 14.84 4.83
CA GLU A 130 -3.64 14.15 5.15
C GLU A 130 -3.85 12.69 5.54
N HIS A 131 -5.03 12.31 6.06
CA HIS A 131 -5.32 10.91 6.36
C HIS A 131 -5.37 10.05 5.09
N GLY A 132 -5.96 10.56 4.01
CA GLY A 132 -5.99 9.88 2.71
C GLY A 132 -4.59 9.71 2.13
N GLU A 133 -3.80 10.79 2.11
CA GLU A 133 -2.43 10.79 1.59
C GLU A 133 -1.49 9.88 2.41
N ALA A 134 -1.62 9.91 3.74
CA ALA A 134 -0.86 9.02 4.62
C ALA A 134 -1.23 7.55 4.37
N MET A 135 -2.52 7.25 4.17
CA MET A 135 -2.98 5.90 3.87
C MET A 135 -2.48 5.42 2.51
N GLU A 136 -2.47 6.26 1.50
CA GLU A 136 -1.95 5.90 0.16
C GLU A 136 -0.48 5.47 0.25
N ARG A 137 0.37 6.28 0.91
CA ARG A 137 1.78 5.96 1.16
C ARG A 137 1.96 4.67 1.96
N THR A 138 1.14 4.47 2.98
CA THR A 138 1.17 3.27 3.82
C THR A 138 0.74 2.03 3.03
N ASN A 139 -0.32 2.14 2.21
CA ASN A 139 -0.80 1.08 1.35
C ASN A 139 0.26 0.61 0.36
N ALA A 140 0.97 1.54 -0.27
CA ALA A 140 2.04 1.24 -1.20
C ALA A 140 3.14 0.38 -0.53
N ARG A 141 3.55 0.73 0.69
CA ARG A 141 4.56 -0.02 1.47
C ARG A 141 4.07 -1.38 1.95
N LEU A 142 2.78 -1.52 2.26
CA LEU A 142 2.16 -2.77 2.72
C LEU A 142 1.81 -3.72 1.57
N HIS A 143 1.81 -3.26 0.32
CA HIS A 143 1.26 -4.01 -0.81
C HIS A 143 1.91 -5.39 -0.96
N VAL A 144 3.24 -5.47 -0.95
CA VAL A 144 3.99 -6.73 -1.11
C VAL A 144 3.63 -7.76 -0.02
N ALA A 145 3.43 -7.29 1.22
CA ALA A 145 3.00 -8.17 2.31
C ALA A 145 1.55 -8.65 2.15
N ARG A 146 0.68 -7.79 1.59
CA ARG A 146 -0.74 -8.11 1.38
C ARG A 146 -0.99 -9.11 0.26
N ILE A 147 -0.12 -9.22 -0.73
CA ILE A 147 -0.28 -10.20 -1.83
C ILE A 147 -0.43 -11.63 -1.29
N GLY A 148 0.31 -12.00 -0.26
CA GLY A 148 0.25 -13.33 0.34
C GLY A 148 -0.72 -13.47 1.52
N GLU A 149 -1.51 -12.45 1.86
CA GLU A 149 -2.36 -12.49 3.05
C GLU A 149 -3.44 -13.58 2.99
N GLU A 150 -4.09 -13.78 1.84
CA GLU A 150 -5.17 -14.75 1.72
C GLU A 150 -4.67 -16.17 1.99
N ASP A 151 -3.53 -16.55 1.42
CA ASP A 151 -2.95 -17.88 1.55
C ASP A 151 -2.49 -18.16 2.99
N ILE A 152 -2.05 -17.12 3.70
CA ILE A 152 -1.47 -17.23 5.04
C ILE A 152 -2.53 -17.10 6.14
N LEU A 153 -3.49 -16.21 5.94
CA LEU A 153 -4.52 -15.90 6.94
C LEU A 153 -5.85 -16.59 6.65
N GLY A 154 -6.24 -16.69 5.39
CA GLY A 154 -7.58 -17.13 4.97
C GLY A 154 -8.67 -16.14 5.38
N GLY A 155 -9.77 -16.08 4.61
CA GLY A 155 -10.94 -15.26 4.95
C GLY A 155 -10.71 -13.75 4.94
N THR A 156 -9.67 -13.28 4.25
CA THR A 156 -9.37 -11.84 4.16
C THR A 156 -10.44 -11.10 3.38
N GLY A 157 -11.09 -11.76 2.43
CA GLY A 157 -12.23 -11.22 1.70
C GLY A 157 -13.41 -10.89 2.61
N ASP A 158 -13.76 -11.77 3.54
CA ASP A 158 -14.85 -11.56 4.50
C ASP A 158 -14.57 -10.37 5.43
N GLU A 159 -13.31 -10.22 5.86
CA GLU A 159 -12.88 -9.07 6.66
C GLU A 159 -13.08 -7.75 5.90
N LEU A 160 -12.71 -7.70 4.61
CA LEU A 160 -12.90 -6.52 3.77
C LEU A 160 -14.39 -6.22 3.54
N GLN A 161 -15.21 -7.26 3.34
CA GLN A 161 -16.66 -7.09 3.25
C GLN A 161 -17.27 -6.55 4.54
N ALA A 162 -16.83 -7.03 5.71
CA ALA A 162 -17.28 -6.53 7.01
C ALA A 162 -16.91 -5.04 7.22
N LEU A 163 -15.70 -4.62 6.80
CA LEU A 163 -15.28 -3.23 6.82
C LEU A 163 -16.14 -2.37 5.88
N ALA A 164 -16.34 -2.80 4.65
CA ALA A 164 -17.15 -2.07 3.67
C ALA A 164 -18.62 -1.99 4.10
N HIS A 165 -19.18 -3.07 4.65
CA HIS A 165 -20.54 -3.08 5.16
C HIS A 165 -20.72 -2.08 6.30
N SER A 166 -19.83 -2.08 7.29
CA SER A 166 -19.91 -1.14 8.41
C SER A 166 -19.73 0.32 7.98
N ALA A 167 -18.87 0.57 6.97
CA ALA A 167 -18.71 1.89 6.36
C ALA A 167 -20.00 2.37 5.69
N ARG A 168 -20.61 1.55 4.82
CA ARG A 168 -21.87 1.87 4.13
C ARG A 168 -23.03 2.08 5.09
N ALA A 169 -23.12 1.27 6.14
CA ALA A 169 -24.12 1.43 7.19
C ALA A 169 -23.93 2.73 7.99
N GLY A 170 -22.74 3.35 7.92
CA GLY A 170 -22.39 4.50 8.74
C GLY A 170 -22.21 4.15 10.22
N ASP A 171 -22.04 2.86 10.54
CA ASP A 171 -21.76 2.41 11.90
C ASP A 171 -20.28 2.58 12.24
N ILE A 172 -19.95 3.77 12.74
CA ILE A 172 -18.58 4.15 13.10
C ILE A 172 -18.03 3.24 14.21
N GLY A 173 -18.87 2.82 15.15
CA GLY A 173 -18.46 1.95 16.26
C GLY A 173 -18.04 0.57 15.75
N LEU A 174 -18.86 -0.03 14.88
CA LEU A 174 -18.56 -1.32 14.27
C LEU A 174 -17.34 -1.22 13.33
N LEU A 175 -17.27 -0.17 12.53
CA LEU A 175 -16.13 0.04 11.61
C LEU A 175 -14.81 0.16 12.37
N ARG A 176 -14.80 0.87 13.51
CA ARG A 176 -13.61 0.96 14.38
C ARG A 176 -13.19 -0.41 14.92
N ARG A 177 -14.14 -1.20 15.40
CA ARG A 177 -13.87 -2.56 15.90
C ARG A 177 -13.34 -3.48 14.79
N ASN A 178 -13.99 -3.49 13.63
CA ASN A 178 -13.58 -4.30 12.50
C ASN A 178 -12.18 -3.90 12.03
N SER A 179 -11.88 -2.60 11.94
CA SER A 179 -10.55 -2.11 11.59
C SER A 179 -9.49 -2.53 12.61
N SER A 180 -9.78 -2.42 13.91
CA SER A 180 -8.84 -2.85 14.95
C SER A 180 -8.55 -4.35 14.86
N THR A 181 -9.58 -5.18 14.65
CA THR A 181 -9.43 -6.63 14.49
C THR A 181 -8.60 -6.97 13.25
N TYR A 182 -8.90 -6.32 12.12
CA TYR A 182 -8.17 -6.47 10.85
C TYR A 182 -6.66 -6.20 11.02
N HIS A 183 -6.30 -5.06 11.59
CA HIS A 183 -4.90 -4.67 11.75
C HIS A 183 -4.16 -5.50 12.81
N LEU A 184 -4.80 -5.79 13.94
CA LEU A 184 -4.20 -6.60 15.00
C LEU A 184 -3.90 -8.03 14.54
N ARG A 185 -4.77 -8.62 13.72
CA ARG A 185 -4.55 -9.96 13.15
C ARG A 185 -3.28 -9.99 12.30
N ARG A 186 -3.05 -8.95 11.49
CA ARG A 186 -1.86 -8.82 10.62
C ARG A 186 -0.59 -8.57 11.41
N GLN A 187 -0.65 -7.74 12.44
CA GLN A 187 0.48 -7.53 13.36
C GLN A 187 0.92 -8.86 14.02
N ARG A 188 -0.05 -9.67 14.48
CA ARG A 188 0.24 -10.98 15.08
C ARG A 188 0.80 -11.98 14.06
N ALA A 189 0.44 -11.84 12.79
CA ALA A 189 0.89 -12.72 11.72
C ALA A 189 2.17 -12.22 11.00
N ALA A 190 2.74 -11.08 11.39
CA ALA A 190 3.81 -10.40 10.67
C ALA A 190 5.00 -11.32 10.32
N ALA A 191 5.44 -12.16 11.26
CA ALA A 191 6.51 -13.13 11.01
C ALA A 191 6.14 -14.19 9.93
N LYS A 192 4.86 -14.58 9.85
CA LYS A 192 4.39 -15.53 8.82
C LYS A 192 4.29 -14.84 7.46
N LEU A 193 3.76 -13.61 7.43
CA LEU A 193 3.64 -12.81 6.21
C LEU A 193 5.01 -12.51 5.60
N LEU A 194 5.99 -12.14 6.42
CA LEU A 194 7.37 -11.90 5.95
C LEU A 194 8.01 -13.16 5.36
N ARG A 195 7.78 -14.32 5.97
CA ARG A 195 8.26 -15.58 5.38
C ARG A 195 7.70 -15.80 3.98
N GLY A 196 6.43 -15.43 3.72
CA GLY A 196 5.84 -15.48 2.40
C GLY A 196 6.40 -14.45 1.41
N VAL A 197 6.87 -13.28 1.91
CA VAL A 197 7.51 -12.25 1.08
C VAL A 197 8.92 -12.68 0.63
N TYR A 198 9.68 -13.35 1.51
CA TYR A 198 11.09 -13.70 1.28
C TYR A 198 11.32 -15.14 0.81
N ARG A 199 10.31 -16.03 0.83
CA ARG A 199 10.45 -17.37 0.28
C ARG A 199 10.41 -17.33 -1.25
N ASP A 200 11.30 -18.13 -1.83
CA ASP A 200 11.18 -18.52 -3.23
C ASP A 200 10.00 -19.52 -3.36
N GLU A 201 9.15 -19.33 -4.33
CA GLU A 201 8.28 -20.39 -4.81
C GLU A 201 9.09 -21.38 -5.62
#